data_43119ecb6bd8d066c8db82ef5e791355
#
_entry.id   43119ecb6bd8d066c8db82ef5e791355
#
_cell.length_a   1.000
_cell.length_b   1.000
_cell.length_c   1.000
_cell.angle_alpha   90.00
_cell.angle_beta   90.00
_cell.angle_gamma   90.00
#
_symmetry.space_group_name_H-M   'P 1'
#
loop_
_entity.id
_entity.type
_entity.pdbx_description
1 polymer ?
#
loop_
_entity_poly.entity_id
_entity_poly.type
_entity_poly.pdbx_seq_one_letter_code
_entity_poly.pdbx_strand_id
1 'polypeptide(L)'
;MNILVFTSLWPNSEQPNLGIFVKNRIAALAQLDGVKIRVVAPVPYFPRQLQTSFVPAHWRRTALISDREIVAGIETFHPRHLVTPKIGMTFYSSWMARGAGELIQRLDGEQPIDLIDAHYVYPDGHAAVLLGERLKVPVFITARGTDINLFSRMPLIRPMVRGALIRAKGVIAVSHALKERILELGIEPEIVAVIPNGIDRSIFHPGNKAEARDRLKLDAESKIVITVGALVPLKGIDRLIDAVALMDNRQVKLYIIGEGPERASLESRINTHHLSDRIFLVGSQPQSELAHWYSAADLFCLASNREGCPNVVIEAMACGTPVVASDVGGVRELVAKPAYGRIVALQTPERFADEIEIALRSNWDRDEIAAYGGANSWNDVAREVREFMNRC
;
A
#
# COMPACT_ATOMS: atom_id res chain seq x y z
N MET A 1 26.64 -3.12 4.93
CA MET A 1 25.54 -4.04 5.24
C MET A 1 24.91 -4.51 3.93
N ASN A 2 24.90 -5.82 3.69
CA ASN A 2 24.35 -6.44 2.49
C ASN A 2 22.97 -6.99 2.81
N ILE A 3 21.93 -6.35 2.30
CA ILE A 3 20.53 -6.69 2.59
C ILE A 3 19.94 -7.46 1.41
N LEU A 4 19.36 -8.63 1.69
CA LEU A 4 18.47 -9.29 0.77
C LEU A 4 17.03 -8.89 1.08
N VAL A 5 16.38 -8.18 0.18
CA VAL A 5 14.94 -7.89 0.30
C VAL A 5 14.15 -9.06 -0.28
N PHE A 6 13.22 -9.61 0.48
CA PHE A 6 12.38 -10.73 0.05
C PHE A 6 10.90 -10.33 0.11
N THR A 7 10.26 -10.21 -1.05
CA THR A 7 8.86 -9.77 -1.11
C THR A 7 8.20 -10.05 -2.46
N SER A 8 6.95 -10.47 -2.44
CA SER A 8 6.08 -10.52 -3.63
C SER A 8 5.47 -9.14 -3.97
N LEU A 9 5.56 -8.16 -3.06
CA LEU A 9 5.08 -6.79 -3.24
C LEU A 9 6.19 -5.91 -3.83
N TRP A 10 6.58 -6.19 -5.08
CA TRP A 10 7.61 -5.44 -5.77
C TRP A 10 7.22 -5.15 -7.23
N PRO A 11 7.48 -3.93 -7.74
CA PRO A 11 7.21 -3.61 -9.13
C PRO A 11 7.98 -4.51 -10.10
N ASN A 12 7.37 -4.77 -11.23
CA ASN A 12 8.00 -5.48 -12.34
C ASN A 12 7.46 -4.94 -13.67
N SER A 13 8.02 -5.40 -14.79
CA SER A 13 7.66 -4.97 -16.15
C SER A 13 6.14 -5.06 -16.44
N GLU A 14 5.45 -6.05 -15.88
CA GLU A 14 4.02 -6.29 -16.10
C GLU A 14 3.13 -5.58 -15.08
N GLN A 15 3.67 -5.21 -13.92
CA GLN A 15 2.96 -4.61 -12.79
C GLN A 15 3.76 -3.47 -12.17
N PRO A 16 3.97 -2.35 -12.89
CA PRO A 16 4.85 -1.26 -12.46
C PRO A 16 4.38 -0.55 -11.18
N ASN A 17 3.10 -0.68 -10.82
CA ASN A 17 2.50 -0.06 -9.63
C ASN A 17 2.41 -1.02 -8.44
N LEU A 18 2.85 -2.28 -8.57
CA LEU A 18 2.80 -3.25 -7.47
C LEU A 18 3.80 -2.89 -6.39
N GLY A 19 3.33 -2.68 -5.16
CA GLY A 19 4.21 -2.46 -4.01
C GLY A 19 5.09 -1.21 -4.09
N ILE A 20 4.64 -0.12 -4.73
CA ILE A 20 5.38 1.15 -4.86
C ILE A 20 5.95 1.63 -3.52
N PHE A 21 5.19 1.48 -2.43
CA PHE A 21 5.61 1.86 -1.09
C PHE A 21 6.80 1.02 -0.58
N VAL A 22 6.90 -0.25 -0.97
CA VAL A 22 8.08 -1.09 -0.68
C VAL A 22 9.25 -0.59 -1.49
N LYS A 23 9.06 -0.41 -2.81
CA LYS A 23 10.10 0.12 -3.71
C LYS A 23 10.66 1.44 -3.20
N ASN A 24 9.81 2.40 -2.83
CA ASN A 24 10.25 3.71 -2.37
C ASN A 24 11.08 3.63 -1.08
N ARG A 25 10.64 2.81 -0.10
CA ARG A 25 11.42 2.58 1.12
C ARG A 25 12.77 1.93 0.82
N ILE A 26 12.79 0.90 -0.02
CA ILE A 26 14.02 0.17 -0.34
C ILE A 26 14.96 1.00 -1.20
N ALA A 27 14.44 1.80 -2.14
CA ALA A 27 15.25 2.74 -2.91
C ALA A 27 15.93 3.78 -2.03
N ALA A 28 15.20 4.32 -1.03
CA ALA A 28 15.79 5.25 -0.05
C ALA A 28 16.84 4.55 0.86
N LEU A 29 16.57 3.31 1.28
CA LEU A 29 17.52 2.54 2.09
C LEU A 29 18.81 2.22 1.31
N ALA A 30 18.71 1.96 0.01
CA ALA A 30 19.86 1.71 -0.88
C ALA A 30 20.76 2.96 -1.08
N GLN A 31 20.23 4.16 -0.82
CA GLN A 31 21.01 5.41 -0.89
C GLN A 31 21.86 5.68 0.36
N LEU A 32 21.66 4.92 1.44
CA LEU A 32 22.43 5.10 2.67
C LEU A 32 23.83 4.49 2.54
N ASP A 33 24.82 5.22 3.03
CA ASP A 33 26.21 4.79 2.97
C ASP A 33 26.43 3.40 3.59
N GLY A 34 27.17 2.57 2.87
CA GLY A 34 27.52 1.22 3.30
C GLY A 34 26.37 0.20 3.19
N VAL A 35 25.24 0.55 2.60
CA VAL A 35 24.11 -0.37 2.33
C VAL A 35 24.15 -0.84 0.89
N LYS A 36 24.12 -2.15 0.69
CA LYS A 36 23.96 -2.79 -0.62
C LYS A 36 22.72 -3.66 -0.59
N ILE A 37 21.89 -3.55 -1.61
CA ILE A 37 20.59 -4.24 -1.66
C ILE A 37 20.47 -5.06 -2.94
N ARG A 38 19.99 -6.28 -2.78
CA ARG A 38 19.46 -7.10 -3.86
C ARG A 38 18.03 -7.51 -3.51
N VAL A 39 17.15 -7.55 -4.51
CA VAL A 39 15.74 -7.89 -4.30
C VAL A 39 15.45 -9.27 -4.90
N VAL A 40 14.83 -10.13 -4.12
CA VAL A 40 14.23 -11.38 -4.58
C VAL A 40 12.72 -11.24 -4.43
N ALA A 41 12.04 -11.13 -5.56
CA ALA A 41 10.60 -10.94 -5.66
C ALA A 41 9.95 -12.18 -6.31
N PRO A 42 9.61 -13.23 -5.54
CA PRO A 42 9.08 -14.45 -6.08
C PRO A 42 7.77 -14.23 -6.82
N VAL A 43 7.62 -14.87 -7.99
CA VAL A 43 6.41 -14.80 -8.80
C VAL A 43 5.80 -16.18 -9.02
N PRO A 44 4.46 -16.29 -9.13
CA PRO A 44 3.81 -17.54 -9.42
C PRO A 44 4.34 -18.20 -10.71
N TYR A 45 4.62 -19.49 -10.65
CA TYR A 45 4.94 -20.28 -11.85
C TYR A 45 3.66 -20.52 -12.64
N PHE A 46 3.70 -20.12 -13.91
CA PHE A 46 2.66 -20.45 -14.86
C PHE A 46 3.30 -20.93 -16.19
N PRO A 47 2.97 -22.16 -16.67
CA PRO A 47 3.53 -22.68 -17.92
C PRO A 47 3.14 -21.80 -19.11
N ARG A 48 4.13 -21.30 -19.84
CA ARG A 48 3.88 -20.45 -21.03
C ARG A 48 3.03 -21.16 -22.10
N GLN A 49 3.08 -22.49 -22.14
CA GLN A 49 2.31 -23.30 -23.09
C GLN A 49 0.79 -23.31 -22.79
N LEU A 50 0.39 -22.98 -21.54
CA LEU A 50 -1.02 -22.98 -21.13
C LEU A 50 -1.67 -21.58 -21.21
N GLN A 51 -1.12 -20.66 -22.02
CA GLN A 51 -1.66 -19.32 -22.23
C GLN A 51 -2.91 -19.34 -23.13
N THR A 52 -3.94 -20.05 -22.74
CA THR A 52 -5.23 -20.06 -23.42
C THR A 52 -6.15 -18.96 -22.90
N SER A 53 -7.19 -18.61 -23.66
CA SER A 53 -8.19 -17.61 -23.28
C SER A 53 -8.94 -17.93 -21.96
N PHE A 54 -8.95 -19.20 -21.55
CA PHE A 54 -9.56 -19.67 -20.30
C PHE A 54 -8.74 -19.36 -19.04
N VAL A 55 -7.48 -18.95 -19.18
CA VAL A 55 -6.63 -18.59 -18.04
C VAL A 55 -6.83 -17.12 -17.69
N PRO A 56 -7.08 -16.78 -16.42
CA PRO A 56 -7.22 -15.39 -15.99
C PRO A 56 -6.04 -14.51 -16.43
N ALA A 57 -6.32 -13.31 -16.90
CA ALA A 57 -5.32 -12.42 -17.48
C ALA A 57 -4.12 -12.15 -16.56
N HIS A 58 -4.34 -12.07 -15.24
CA HIS A 58 -3.28 -11.85 -14.25
C HIS A 58 -2.27 -13.01 -14.20
N TRP A 59 -2.72 -14.28 -14.37
CA TRP A 59 -1.82 -15.44 -14.45
C TRP A 59 -0.99 -15.44 -15.71
N ARG A 60 -1.58 -15.03 -16.83
CA ARG A 60 -0.86 -14.91 -18.12
C ARG A 60 0.24 -13.88 -18.05
N ARG A 61 -0.01 -12.72 -17.41
CA ARG A 61 0.99 -11.67 -17.23
C ARG A 61 2.19 -12.12 -16.39
N THR A 62 1.98 -12.92 -15.33
CA THR A 62 3.11 -13.40 -14.52
C THR A 62 4.11 -14.25 -15.30
N ALA A 63 3.67 -14.93 -16.38
CA ALA A 63 4.56 -15.70 -17.24
C ALA A 63 5.50 -14.83 -18.10
N LEU A 64 5.16 -13.54 -18.30
CA LEU A 64 5.95 -12.59 -19.10
C LEU A 64 7.02 -11.86 -18.28
N ILE A 65 6.94 -11.89 -16.96
CA ILE A 65 7.92 -11.25 -16.08
C ILE A 65 9.29 -11.90 -16.31
N SER A 66 10.33 -11.08 -16.52
CA SER A 66 11.71 -11.54 -16.67
C SER A 66 12.25 -12.15 -15.38
N ASP A 67 13.15 -13.13 -15.46
CA ASP A 67 13.76 -13.74 -14.28
C ASP A 67 14.68 -12.76 -13.52
N ARG A 68 15.18 -11.72 -14.23
CA ARG A 68 16.02 -10.65 -13.67
C ARG A 68 15.69 -9.32 -14.33
N GLU A 69 15.55 -8.28 -13.52
CA GLU A 69 15.29 -6.89 -13.95
C GLU A 69 16.12 -5.92 -13.09
N ILE A 70 16.17 -4.66 -13.52
CA ILE A 70 16.65 -3.54 -12.68
C ILE A 70 15.47 -2.64 -12.39
N VAL A 71 15.10 -2.51 -11.13
CA VAL A 71 13.99 -1.67 -10.68
C VAL A 71 14.52 -0.60 -9.73
N ALA A 72 14.31 0.67 -10.04
CA ALA A 72 14.86 1.81 -9.29
C ALA A 72 16.39 1.73 -9.05
N GLY A 73 17.14 1.21 -10.04
CA GLY A 73 18.59 1.01 -9.94
C GLY A 73 19.02 -0.21 -9.12
N ILE A 74 18.07 -1.01 -8.61
CA ILE A 74 18.33 -2.17 -7.75
C ILE A 74 18.14 -3.46 -8.56
N GLU A 75 19.10 -4.36 -8.44
CA GLU A 75 19.04 -5.67 -9.06
C GLU A 75 17.94 -6.51 -8.43
N THR A 76 17.02 -7.00 -9.26
CA THR A 76 15.81 -7.70 -8.85
C THR A 76 15.72 -9.05 -9.55
N PHE A 77 15.43 -10.09 -8.79
CA PHE A 77 15.27 -11.46 -9.28
C PHE A 77 13.85 -11.96 -9.03
N HIS A 78 13.29 -12.69 -10.00
CA HIS A 78 11.93 -13.22 -9.96
C HIS A 78 11.91 -14.76 -10.01
N PRO A 79 12.36 -15.45 -8.93
CA PRO A 79 12.29 -16.91 -8.89
C PRO A 79 10.83 -17.38 -8.95
N ARG A 80 10.61 -18.48 -9.67
CA ARG A 80 9.29 -19.05 -9.87
C ARG A 80 8.92 -19.99 -8.70
N HIS A 81 7.68 -19.91 -8.25
CA HIS A 81 7.15 -20.82 -7.23
C HIS A 81 5.76 -21.36 -7.61
N LEU A 82 5.44 -22.52 -7.09
CA LEU A 82 4.13 -23.12 -7.32
C LEU A 82 3.03 -22.34 -6.59
N VAL A 83 1.89 -22.21 -7.25
CA VAL A 83 0.67 -21.67 -6.65
C VAL A 83 -0.49 -22.51 -7.12
N THR A 84 -1.31 -22.99 -6.18
CA THR A 84 -2.57 -23.67 -6.49
C THR A 84 -3.74 -22.81 -6.00
N PRO A 85 -4.58 -22.30 -6.91
CA PRO A 85 -5.71 -21.47 -6.52
C PRO A 85 -6.61 -22.16 -5.48
N LYS A 86 -7.02 -21.42 -4.45
CA LYS A 86 -7.99 -21.81 -3.40
C LYS A 86 -7.52 -22.87 -2.40
N ILE A 87 -6.67 -23.83 -2.75
CA ILE A 87 -6.33 -24.98 -1.88
C ILE A 87 -4.91 -24.87 -1.29
N GLY A 88 -3.99 -24.13 -1.94
CA GLY A 88 -2.55 -24.13 -1.61
C GLY A 88 -2.07 -23.07 -0.65
N MET A 89 -2.94 -22.21 -0.10
CA MET A 89 -2.46 -21.08 0.73
C MET A 89 -1.51 -21.50 1.87
N THR A 90 -1.75 -22.63 2.52
CA THR A 90 -0.91 -23.14 3.61
C THR A 90 0.51 -23.54 3.17
N PHE A 91 0.71 -23.78 1.87
CA PHE A 91 2.01 -24.21 1.31
C PHE A 91 2.75 -23.08 0.59
N TYR A 92 2.11 -21.92 0.37
CA TYR A 92 2.70 -20.84 -0.43
C TYR A 92 4.08 -20.41 0.06
N SER A 93 4.24 -20.19 1.36
CA SER A 93 5.53 -19.80 1.93
C SER A 93 6.63 -20.86 1.73
N SER A 94 6.29 -22.15 1.90
CA SER A 94 7.22 -23.26 1.67
C SER A 94 7.60 -23.38 0.20
N TRP A 95 6.64 -23.20 -0.72
CA TRP A 95 6.91 -23.21 -2.16
C TRP A 95 7.73 -21.99 -2.60
N MET A 96 7.47 -20.80 -2.01
CA MET A 96 8.30 -19.62 -2.24
C MET A 96 9.74 -19.82 -1.75
N ALA A 97 9.92 -20.33 -0.54
CA ALA A 97 11.24 -20.63 0.02
C ALA A 97 12.00 -21.69 -0.80
N ARG A 98 11.29 -22.72 -1.30
CA ARG A 98 11.89 -23.74 -2.17
C ARG A 98 12.27 -23.15 -3.54
N GLY A 99 11.38 -22.39 -4.16
CA GLY A 99 11.63 -21.81 -5.50
C GLY A 99 12.74 -20.76 -5.50
N ALA A 100 12.95 -20.05 -4.39
CA ALA A 100 13.99 -19.03 -4.28
C ALA A 100 15.31 -19.59 -3.68
N GLY A 101 15.31 -20.79 -3.09
CA GLY A 101 16.40 -21.26 -2.25
C GLY A 101 17.75 -21.37 -2.95
N GLU A 102 17.80 -21.98 -4.14
CA GLU A 102 19.05 -22.13 -4.91
C GLU A 102 19.60 -20.77 -5.38
N LEU A 103 18.71 -19.88 -5.83
CA LEU A 103 19.09 -18.53 -6.22
C LEU A 103 19.72 -17.78 -5.04
N ILE A 104 19.09 -17.83 -3.86
CA ILE A 104 19.56 -17.09 -2.69
C ILE A 104 20.89 -17.66 -2.18
N GLN A 105 21.09 -18.98 -2.20
CA GLN A 105 22.39 -19.59 -1.89
C GLN A 105 23.50 -19.13 -2.84
N ARG A 106 23.21 -19.04 -4.14
CA ARG A 106 24.16 -18.51 -5.12
C ARG A 106 24.49 -17.05 -4.83
N LEU A 107 23.45 -16.21 -4.60
CA LEU A 107 23.64 -14.79 -4.27
C LEU A 107 24.47 -14.60 -2.98
N ASP A 108 24.26 -15.43 -1.98
CA ASP A 108 25.06 -15.42 -0.75
C ASP A 108 26.52 -15.81 -1.02
N GLY A 109 26.76 -16.81 -1.86
CA GLY A 109 28.11 -17.21 -2.26
C GLY A 109 28.85 -16.14 -3.09
N GLU A 110 28.15 -15.34 -3.90
CA GLU A 110 28.72 -14.21 -4.64
C GLU A 110 29.06 -13.02 -3.73
N GLN A 111 28.18 -12.70 -2.81
CA GLN A 111 28.32 -11.65 -1.82
C GLN A 111 27.53 -12.00 -0.55
N PRO A 112 28.21 -12.25 0.58
CA PRO A 112 27.56 -12.65 1.82
C PRO A 112 26.41 -11.73 2.19
N ILE A 113 25.28 -12.33 2.59
CA ILE A 113 24.08 -11.64 3.02
C ILE A 113 24.15 -11.44 4.52
N ASP A 114 24.06 -10.20 5.00
CA ASP A 114 24.09 -9.88 6.42
C ASP A 114 22.71 -10.07 7.08
N LEU A 115 21.62 -9.81 6.34
CA LEU A 115 20.25 -9.98 6.81
C LEU A 115 19.24 -10.08 5.66
N ILE A 116 18.04 -10.59 5.97
CA ILE A 116 16.89 -10.56 5.06
C ILE A 116 15.86 -9.56 5.58
N ASP A 117 15.44 -8.60 4.73
CA ASP A 117 14.32 -7.66 4.97
C ASP A 117 13.09 -8.15 4.18
N ALA A 118 12.12 -8.74 4.88
CA ALA A 118 10.91 -9.27 4.28
C ALA A 118 9.74 -8.29 4.43
N HIS A 119 8.97 -8.13 3.35
CA HIS A 119 7.76 -7.31 3.40
C HIS A 119 6.54 -8.19 3.18
N TYR A 120 5.56 -8.07 4.10
CA TYR A 120 4.39 -8.91 4.22
C TYR A 120 4.67 -10.17 5.06
N VAL A 121 3.98 -10.33 6.18
CA VAL A 121 4.29 -11.40 7.14
C VAL A 121 4.04 -12.79 6.56
N TYR A 122 2.97 -12.93 5.78
CA TYR A 122 2.60 -14.18 5.12
C TYR A 122 2.10 -13.92 3.70
N PRO A 123 2.57 -14.66 2.67
CA PRO A 123 3.52 -15.79 2.76
C PRO A 123 5.00 -15.39 2.84
N ASP A 124 5.37 -14.17 2.47
CA ASP A 124 6.74 -13.69 2.23
C ASP A 124 7.64 -13.80 3.49
N GLY A 125 7.23 -13.22 4.61
CA GLY A 125 7.99 -13.23 5.86
C GLY A 125 8.18 -14.64 6.40
N HIS A 126 7.16 -15.52 6.32
CA HIS A 126 7.31 -16.91 6.70
C HIS A 126 8.31 -17.66 5.80
N ALA A 127 8.29 -17.40 4.49
CA ALA A 127 9.27 -17.95 3.55
C ALA A 127 10.69 -17.42 3.84
N ALA A 128 10.81 -16.11 4.12
CA ALA A 128 12.07 -15.48 4.47
C ALA A 128 12.69 -16.07 5.74
N VAL A 129 11.89 -16.37 6.76
CA VAL A 129 12.38 -17.03 7.98
C VAL A 129 12.92 -18.42 7.68
N LEU A 130 12.24 -19.21 6.84
CA LEU A 130 12.73 -20.53 6.42
C LEU A 130 14.06 -20.43 5.66
N LEU A 131 14.25 -19.37 4.88
CA LEU A 131 15.50 -19.10 4.15
C LEU A 131 16.60 -18.58 5.07
N GLY A 132 16.28 -17.66 5.98
CA GLY A 132 17.22 -17.11 6.96
C GLY A 132 17.79 -18.17 7.91
N GLU A 133 16.96 -19.13 8.35
CA GLU A 133 17.42 -20.28 9.15
C GLU A 133 18.43 -21.15 8.40
N ARG A 134 18.25 -21.37 7.08
CA ARG A 134 19.18 -22.13 6.24
C ARG A 134 20.51 -21.42 6.06
N LEU A 135 20.46 -20.09 5.85
CA LEU A 135 21.65 -19.25 5.69
C LEU A 135 22.30 -18.83 7.01
N LYS A 136 21.60 -19.02 8.13
CA LYS A 136 22.00 -18.55 9.47
C LYS A 136 22.13 -17.01 9.54
N VAL A 137 21.24 -16.31 8.86
CA VAL A 137 21.17 -14.82 8.87
C VAL A 137 19.88 -14.34 9.53
N PRO A 138 19.90 -13.19 10.22
CA PRO A 138 18.72 -12.62 10.84
C PRO A 138 17.69 -12.18 9.79
N VAL A 139 16.40 -12.28 10.15
CA VAL A 139 15.28 -11.86 9.31
C VAL A 139 14.51 -10.76 10.01
N PHE A 140 14.30 -9.66 9.31
CA PHE A 140 13.40 -8.59 9.71
C PHE A 140 12.13 -8.66 8.87
N ILE A 141 10.96 -8.43 9.49
CA ILE A 141 9.68 -8.53 8.80
C ILE A 141 8.91 -7.23 8.96
N THR A 142 8.46 -6.66 7.85
CA THR A 142 7.55 -5.51 7.87
C THR A 142 6.12 -5.97 7.61
N ALA A 143 5.24 -5.79 8.60
CA ALA A 143 3.81 -5.99 8.49
C ALA A 143 3.15 -4.81 7.77
N ARG A 144 2.24 -5.09 6.82
CA ARG A 144 1.66 -4.09 5.93
C ARG A 144 0.16 -3.86 6.11
N GLY A 145 -0.52 -4.71 6.85
CA GLY A 145 -1.94 -4.59 7.19
C GLY A 145 -2.75 -5.84 6.90
N THR A 146 -2.98 -6.22 5.65
CA THR A 146 -3.80 -7.41 5.30
C THR A 146 -3.21 -8.70 5.86
N ASP A 147 -1.90 -8.83 5.87
CA ASP A 147 -1.13 -9.94 6.43
C ASP A 147 -1.40 -10.18 7.92
N ILE A 148 -1.65 -9.12 8.67
CA ILE A 148 -2.05 -9.19 10.08
C ILE A 148 -3.58 -9.15 10.22
N ASN A 149 -4.25 -8.16 9.64
CA ASN A 149 -5.67 -7.93 9.87
C ASN A 149 -6.58 -9.03 9.30
N LEU A 150 -6.14 -9.76 8.27
CA LEU A 150 -6.89 -10.83 7.63
C LEU A 150 -6.27 -12.21 7.91
N PHE A 151 -5.00 -12.40 7.54
CA PHE A 151 -4.40 -13.73 7.54
C PHE A 151 -4.20 -14.28 8.95
N SER A 152 -3.95 -13.43 9.96
CA SER A 152 -3.88 -13.87 11.35
C SER A 152 -5.21 -14.40 11.90
N ARG A 153 -6.34 -14.10 11.25
CA ARG A 153 -7.67 -14.60 11.62
C ARG A 153 -8.04 -15.91 10.95
N MET A 154 -7.28 -16.34 9.95
CA MET A 154 -7.50 -17.60 9.25
C MET A 154 -6.89 -18.75 10.05
N PRO A 155 -7.68 -19.74 10.54
CA PRO A 155 -7.20 -20.76 11.46
C PRO A 155 -5.96 -21.52 10.97
N LEU A 156 -5.90 -21.85 9.67
CA LEU A 156 -4.80 -22.60 9.05
C LEU A 156 -3.56 -21.74 8.77
N ILE A 157 -3.71 -20.42 8.66
CA ILE A 157 -2.62 -19.47 8.33
C ILE A 157 -2.06 -18.81 9.59
N ARG A 158 -2.89 -18.61 10.62
CA ARG A 158 -2.50 -17.96 11.87
C ARG A 158 -1.22 -18.57 12.51
N PRO A 159 -1.05 -19.91 12.58
CA PRO A 159 0.18 -20.48 13.14
C PRO A 159 1.44 -20.10 12.34
N MET A 160 1.33 -19.94 11.01
CA MET A 160 2.44 -19.54 10.15
C MET A 160 2.75 -18.05 10.31
N VAL A 161 1.73 -17.19 10.38
CA VAL A 161 1.90 -15.76 10.70
C VAL A 161 2.61 -15.60 12.04
N ARG A 162 2.08 -16.25 13.11
CA ARG A 162 2.68 -16.20 14.46
C ARG A 162 4.09 -16.77 14.46
N GLY A 163 4.30 -17.92 13.80
CA GLY A 163 5.62 -18.56 13.72
C GLY A 163 6.66 -17.72 12.99
N ALA A 164 6.27 -16.96 11.95
CA ALA A 164 7.15 -16.04 11.27
C ALA A 164 7.57 -14.87 12.20
N LEU A 165 6.60 -14.28 12.90
CA LEU A 165 6.84 -13.14 13.79
C LEU A 165 7.72 -13.50 14.99
N ILE A 166 7.51 -14.68 15.61
CA ILE A 166 8.32 -15.15 16.76
C ILE A 166 9.78 -15.40 16.36
N ARG A 167 10.00 -15.90 15.13
CA ARG A 167 11.36 -16.24 14.63
C ARG A 167 12.07 -15.07 13.97
N ALA A 168 11.36 -13.97 13.75
CA ALA A 168 11.98 -12.74 13.24
C ALA A 168 12.91 -12.13 14.30
N LYS A 169 14.03 -11.58 13.86
CA LYS A 169 14.94 -10.80 14.70
C LYS A 169 14.33 -9.48 15.11
N GLY A 170 13.51 -8.88 14.22
CA GLY A 170 12.75 -7.68 14.47
C GLY A 170 11.54 -7.56 13.54
N VAL A 171 10.51 -6.90 14.02
CA VAL A 171 9.24 -6.70 13.30
C VAL A 171 8.94 -5.20 13.20
N ILE A 172 8.63 -4.74 12.00
CA ILE A 172 8.19 -3.36 11.76
C ILE A 172 6.70 -3.37 11.49
N ALA A 173 5.93 -2.64 12.29
CA ALA A 173 4.53 -2.33 12.05
C ALA A 173 4.40 -0.93 11.43
N VAL A 174 3.57 -0.77 10.39
CA VAL A 174 3.41 0.54 9.71
C VAL A 174 2.44 1.48 10.44
N SER A 175 1.88 1.08 11.58
CA SER A 175 1.02 1.89 12.45
C SER A 175 0.96 1.30 13.86
N HIS A 176 0.60 2.12 14.85
CA HIS A 176 0.36 1.65 16.23
C HIS A 176 -0.77 0.64 16.28
N ALA A 177 -1.87 0.89 15.58
CA ALA A 177 -2.99 -0.06 15.48
C ALA A 177 -2.54 -1.44 14.96
N LEU A 178 -1.57 -1.47 14.02
CA LEU A 178 -1.03 -2.74 13.53
C LEU A 178 -0.08 -3.40 14.55
N LYS A 179 0.72 -2.62 15.28
CA LYS A 179 1.54 -3.11 16.41
C LYS A 179 0.67 -3.78 17.46
N GLU A 180 -0.40 -3.15 17.90
CA GLU A 180 -1.33 -3.74 18.88
C GLU A 180 -1.85 -5.11 18.41
N ARG A 181 -2.24 -5.22 17.14
CA ARG A 181 -2.67 -6.50 16.55
C ARG A 181 -1.57 -7.55 16.52
N ILE A 182 -0.31 -7.16 16.35
CA ILE A 182 0.84 -8.07 16.41
C ILE A 182 1.05 -8.53 17.86
N LEU A 183 0.95 -7.64 18.85
CA LEU A 183 1.08 -8.00 20.26
C LEU A 183 -0.04 -8.95 20.73
N GLU A 184 -1.28 -8.82 20.22
CA GLU A 184 -2.37 -9.77 20.47
C GLU A 184 -2.06 -11.21 19.99
N LEU A 185 -1.08 -11.37 19.09
CA LEU A 185 -0.59 -12.70 18.66
C LEU A 185 0.46 -13.29 19.63
N GLY A 186 0.80 -12.60 20.72
CA GLY A 186 1.79 -13.01 21.70
C GLY A 186 3.22 -12.82 21.20
N ILE A 187 3.49 -11.71 20.54
CA ILE A 187 4.82 -11.27 20.11
C ILE A 187 5.36 -10.27 21.14
N GLU A 188 6.64 -10.43 21.50
CA GLU A 188 7.28 -9.57 22.50
C GLU A 188 7.37 -8.12 21.99
N PRO A 189 6.97 -7.12 22.80
CA PRO A 189 6.94 -5.71 22.40
C PRO A 189 8.29 -5.13 21.99
N GLU A 190 9.38 -5.68 22.54
CA GLU A 190 10.77 -5.22 22.37
C GLU A 190 11.27 -5.42 20.94
N ILE A 191 10.78 -6.44 20.26
CA ILE A 191 11.15 -6.71 18.88
C ILE A 191 10.23 -6.00 17.84
N VAL A 192 9.18 -5.28 18.30
CA VAL A 192 8.19 -4.65 17.42
C VAL A 192 8.34 -3.13 17.44
N ALA A 193 8.91 -2.57 16.37
CA ALA A 193 8.95 -1.13 16.13
C ALA A 193 7.73 -0.66 15.33
N VAL A 194 7.30 0.60 15.55
CA VAL A 194 6.34 1.28 14.67
C VAL A 194 7.12 2.24 13.79
N ILE A 195 7.17 1.95 12.50
CA ILE A 195 7.82 2.82 11.50
C ILE A 195 6.81 3.01 10.35
N PRO A 196 6.12 4.15 10.30
CA PRO A 196 5.12 4.44 9.27
C PRO A 196 5.75 4.58 7.88
N ASN A 197 4.90 4.62 6.85
CA ASN A 197 5.37 4.89 5.50
C ASN A 197 5.80 6.35 5.36
N GLY A 198 6.74 6.60 4.46
CA GLY A 198 7.20 7.93 4.10
C GLY A 198 6.46 8.51 2.90
N ILE A 199 6.79 9.74 2.56
CA ILE A 199 6.29 10.46 1.40
C ILE A 199 7.46 10.89 0.49
N ASP A 200 7.22 10.91 -0.81
CA ASP A 200 8.13 11.52 -1.79
C ASP A 200 7.77 13.01 -1.94
N ARG A 201 8.52 13.87 -1.25
CA ARG A 201 8.30 15.32 -1.27
C ARG A 201 8.61 15.97 -2.63
N SER A 202 9.32 15.29 -3.53
CA SER A 202 9.57 15.79 -4.87
C SER A 202 8.34 15.68 -5.77
N ILE A 203 7.42 14.77 -5.42
CA ILE A 203 6.16 14.53 -6.14
C ILE A 203 4.98 15.15 -5.38
N PHE A 204 4.86 14.84 -4.10
CA PHE A 204 3.72 15.25 -3.27
C PHE A 204 4.10 16.42 -2.37
N HIS A 205 3.73 17.60 -2.78
CA HIS A 205 3.91 18.87 -2.08
C HIS A 205 2.76 19.84 -2.43
N PRO A 206 2.55 20.91 -1.67
CA PRO A 206 1.53 21.90 -1.99
C PRO A 206 1.69 22.44 -3.40
N GLY A 207 0.60 22.38 -4.17
CA GLY A 207 0.51 22.93 -5.51
C GLY A 207 -0.53 24.04 -5.60
N ASN A 208 -0.47 24.85 -6.68
CA ASN A 208 -1.50 25.85 -6.95
C ASN A 208 -2.79 25.15 -7.40
N LYS A 209 -3.86 25.33 -6.63
CA LYS A 209 -5.16 24.71 -6.87
C LYS A 209 -5.79 25.12 -8.19
N ALA A 210 -5.70 26.41 -8.55
CA ALA A 210 -6.29 26.93 -9.79
C ALA A 210 -5.55 26.36 -11.01
N GLU A 211 -4.21 26.33 -10.99
CA GLU A 211 -3.40 25.75 -12.06
C GLU A 211 -3.64 24.24 -12.19
N ALA A 212 -3.77 23.53 -11.07
CA ALA A 212 -4.08 22.11 -11.09
C ALA A 212 -5.46 21.82 -11.69
N ARG A 213 -6.47 22.65 -11.38
CA ARG A 213 -7.81 22.56 -11.98
C ARG A 213 -7.81 22.85 -13.47
N ASP A 214 -7.12 23.89 -13.91
CA ASP A 214 -6.97 24.23 -15.33
C ASP A 214 -6.30 23.10 -16.11
N ARG A 215 -5.17 22.60 -15.60
CA ARG A 215 -4.45 21.44 -16.18
C ARG A 215 -5.35 20.22 -16.36
N LEU A 216 -6.15 19.90 -15.33
CA LEU A 216 -7.06 18.75 -15.33
C LEU A 216 -8.41 19.05 -16.01
N LYS A 217 -8.62 20.27 -16.51
CA LYS A 217 -9.86 20.76 -17.13
C LYS A 217 -11.08 20.60 -16.21
N LEU A 218 -10.89 20.90 -14.93
CA LEU A 218 -11.92 20.80 -13.91
C LEU A 218 -12.62 22.17 -13.78
N ASP A 219 -13.91 22.10 -13.47
CA ASP A 219 -14.72 23.29 -13.21
C ASP A 219 -14.24 24.03 -11.95
N ALA A 220 -13.94 25.33 -12.09
CA ALA A 220 -13.42 26.18 -11.03
C ALA A 220 -14.42 26.35 -9.88
N GLU A 221 -15.71 26.38 -10.16
CA GLU A 221 -16.79 26.65 -9.20
C GLU A 221 -17.27 25.38 -8.47
N SER A 222 -16.95 24.20 -9.01
CA SER A 222 -17.35 22.94 -8.39
C SER A 222 -16.58 22.64 -7.11
N LYS A 223 -17.25 21.97 -6.17
CA LYS A 223 -16.63 21.35 -4.99
C LYS A 223 -16.08 19.99 -5.38
N ILE A 224 -14.77 19.87 -5.48
CA ILE A 224 -14.10 18.68 -5.98
C ILE A 224 -13.71 17.76 -4.82
N VAL A 225 -14.32 16.60 -4.80
CA VAL A 225 -14.00 15.49 -3.89
C VAL A 225 -13.31 14.41 -4.71
N ILE A 226 -12.20 13.89 -4.20
CA ILE A 226 -11.49 12.78 -4.87
C ILE A 226 -11.35 11.58 -3.96
N THR A 227 -11.27 10.40 -4.57
CA THR A 227 -10.80 9.15 -3.93
C THR A 227 -9.81 8.46 -4.84
N VAL A 228 -8.76 7.86 -4.26
CA VAL A 228 -7.68 7.20 -5.01
C VAL A 228 -7.50 5.78 -4.48
N GLY A 229 -7.55 4.79 -5.36
CA GLY A 229 -7.30 3.41 -5.00
C GLY A 229 -7.80 2.39 -6.00
N ALA A 230 -7.45 1.11 -5.79
CA ALA A 230 -7.97 0.03 -6.60
C ALA A 230 -9.49 -0.10 -6.47
N LEU A 231 -10.19 -0.33 -7.57
CA LEU A 231 -11.64 -0.52 -7.59
C LEU A 231 -11.98 -1.95 -7.14
N VAL A 232 -11.94 -2.16 -5.83
CA VAL A 232 -12.24 -3.43 -5.16
C VAL A 232 -13.18 -3.19 -3.97
N PRO A 233 -13.99 -4.18 -3.53
CA PRO A 233 -14.98 -4.01 -2.45
C PRO A 233 -14.36 -3.51 -1.14
N LEU A 234 -13.07 -3.82 -0.90
CA LEU A 234 -12.35 -3.39 0.29
C LEU A 234 -12.28 -1.86 0.42
N LYS A 235 -12.28 -1.12 -0.70
CA LYS A 235 -12.12 0.34 -0.73
C LYS A 235 -13.42 1.11 -0.49
N GLY A 236 -14.58 0.45 -0.50
CA GLY A 236 -15.87 1.05 -0.16
C GLY A 236 -16.27 2.22 -1.06
N ILE A 237 -15.86 2.20 -2.32
CA ILE A 237 -16.13 3.30 -3.28
C ILE A 237 -17.64 3.39 -3.56
N ASP A 238 -18.34 2.29 -3.52
CA ASP A 238 -19.80 2.19 -3.59
C ASP A 238 -20.49 3.08 -2.56
N ARG A 239 -19.97 3.13 -1.32
CA ARG A 239 -20.48 4.01 -0.26
C ARG A 239 -20.29 5.49 -0.56
N LEU A 240 -19.17 5.88 -1.19
CA LEU A 240 -18.96 7.27 -1.59
C LEU A 240 -19.93 7.69 -2.72
N ILE A 241 -20.24 6.78 -3.64
CA ILE A 241 -21.26 7.01 -4.67
C ILE A 241 -22.63 7.25 -4.03
N ASP A 242 -23.02 6.36 -3.09
CA ASP A 242 -24.29 6.51 -2.37
C ASP A 242 -24.33 7.78 -1.52
N ALA A 243 -23.20 8.14 -0.87
CA ALA A 243 -23.10 9.38 -0.10
C ALA A 243 -23.35 10.59 -0.98
N VAL A 244 -22.74 10.66 -2.18
CA VAL A 244 -22.98 11.74 -3.14
C VAL A 244 -24.44 11.76 -3.64
N ALA A 245 -25.09 10.60 -3.75
CA ALA A 245 -26.50 10.50 -4.11
C ALA A 245 -27.43 11.15 -3.06
N LEU A 246 -27.06 11.06 -1.80
CA LEU A 246 -27.81 11.65 -0.67
C LEU A 246 -27.58 13.17 -0.51
N MET A 247 -26.55 13.73 -1.13
CA MET A 247 -26.21 15.16 -0.98
C MET A 247 -27.09 16.05 -1.86
N ASP A 248 -27.71 17.06 -1.27
CA ASP A 248 -28.50 18.08 -1.98
C ASP A 248 -27.60 19.03 -2.79
N ASN A 249 -26.36 19.23 -2.36
CA ASN A 249 -25.44 20.13 -3.00
C ASN A 249 -24.97 19.59 -4.36
N ARG A 250 -25.58 20.08 -5.44
CA ARG A 250 -25.28 19.69 -6.83
C ARG A 250 -23.91 20.16 -7.34
N GLN A 251 -23.24 21.08 -6.65
CA GLN A 251 -21.89 21.53 -7.00
C GLN A 251 -20.81 20.50 -6.62
N VAL A 252 -21.13 19.51 -5.79
CA VAL A 252 -20.19 18.47 -5.39
C VAL A 252 -19.98 17.49 -6.54
N LYS A 253 -18.73 17.37 -6.99
CA LYS A 253 -18.28 16.39 -7.99
C LYS A 253 -17.28 15.43 -7.37
N LEU A 254 -17.50 14.13 -7.55
CA LEU A 254 -16.62 13.05 -7.07
C LEU A 254 -15.80 12.48 -8.24
N TYR A 255 -14.48 12.52 -8.10
CA TYR A 255 -13.56 11.88 -9.05
C TYR A 255 -12.94 10.65 -8.40
N ILE A 256 -13.16 9.50 -9.03
CA ILE A 256 -12.69 8.19 -8.57
C ILE A 256 -11.49 7.81 -9.44
N ILE A 257 -10.29 7.77 -8.82
CA ILE A 257 -9.03 7.57 -9.52
C ILE A 257 -8.50 6.18 -9.18
N GLY A 258 -8.43 5.32 -10.18
CA GLY A 258 -7.97 3.95 -10.06
C GLY A 258 -8.65 3.00 -11.03
N GLU A 259 -8.21 1.75 -11.01
CA GLU A 259 -8.75 0.67 -11.82
C GLU A 259 -8.99 -0.58 -10.95
N GLY A 260 -9.87 -1.46 -11.43
CA GLY A 260 -10.13 -2.72 -10.73
C GLY A 260 -11.39 -3.44 -11.21
N PRO A 261 -11.64 -4.63 -10.67
CA PRO A 261 -12.75 -5.49 -11.09
C PRO A 261 -14.14 -4.88 -10.83
N GLU A 262 -14.27 -3.94 -9.88
CA GLU A 262 -15.56 -3.30 -9.54
C GLU A 262 -15.97 -2.19 -10.52
N ARG A 263 -15.13 -1.84 -11.52
CA ARG A 263 -15.41 -0.71 -12.44
C ARG A 263 -16.82 -0.76 -13.03
N ALA A 264 -17.20 -1.89 -13.63
CA ALA A 264 -18.51 -2.05 -14.27
C ALA A 264 -19.68 -1.97 -13.25
N SER A 265 -19.50 -2.50 -12.07
CA SER A 265 -20.46 -2.43 -10.96
C SER A 265 -20.64 -0.97 -10.49
N LEU A 266 -19.55 -0.22 -10.35
CA LEU A 266 -19.58 1.19 -9.94
C LEU A 266 -20.21 2.07 -11.03
N GLU A 267 -19.91 1.84 -12.32
CA GLU A 267 -20.56 2.51 -13.46
C GLU A 267 -22.08 2.27 -13.45
N SER A 268 -22.52 1.04 -13.25
CA SER A 268 -23.93 0.70 -13.12
C SER A 268 -24.60 1.43 -11.95
N ARG A 269 -23.91 1.54 -10.79
CA ARG A 269 -24.42 2.23 -9.61
C ARG A 269 -24.57 3.75 -9.85
N ILE A 270 -23.59 4.39 -10.50
CA ILE A 270 -23.63 5.80 -10.89
C ILE A 270 -24.84 6.06 -11.80
N ASN A 271 -25.07 5.20 -12.79
CA ASN A 271 -26.20 5.33 -13.72
C ASN A 271 -27.54 5.12 -13.02
N THR A 272 -27.64 4.17 -12.09
CA THR A 272 -28.86 3.92 -11.30
C THR A 272 -29.26 5.12 -10.45
N HIS A 273 -28.27 5.85 -9.92
CA HIS A 273 -28.52 7.09 -9.15
C HIS A 273 -28.61 8.34 -10.03
N HIS A 274 -28.52 8.25 -11.36
CA HIS A 274 -28.51 9.38 -12.30
C HIS A 274 -27.43 10.43 -11.97
N LEU A 275 -26.20 9.98 -11.63
CA LEU A 275 -25.10 10.84 -11.17
C LEU A 275 -23.96 10.96 -12.19
N SER A 276 -24.18 10.65 -13.45
CA SER A 276 -23.14 10.67 -14.51
C SER A 276 -22.58 12.09 -14.78
N ASP A 277 -23.27 13.14 -14.36
CA ASP A 277 -22.84 14.55 -14.40
C ASP A 277 -22.05 14.99 -13.16
N ARG A 278 -22.01 14.15 -12.09
CA ARG A 278 -21.38 14.46 -10.81
C ARG A 278 -20.28 13.48 -10.38
N ILE A 279 -20.26 12.25 -10.89
CA ILE A 279 -19.30 11.21 -10.52
C ILE A 279 -18.57 10.68 -11.74
N PHE A 280 -17.23 10.71 -11.68
CA PHE A 280 -16.35 10.42 -12.79
C PHE A 280 -15.34 9.32 -12.43
N LEU A 281 -15.31 8.23 -13.19
CA LEU A 281 -14.29 7.17 -13.09
C LEU A 281 -13.11 7.52 -14.00
N VAL A 282 -12.07 8.11 -13.42
CA VAL A 282 -10.93 8.70 -14.14
C VAL A 282 -9.98 7.64 -14.73
N GLY A 283 -9.95 6.46 -14.11
CA GLY A 283 -8.93 5.44 -14.42
C GLY A 283 -7.65 5.59 -13.58
N SER A 284 -6.68 4.71 -13.82
CA SER A 284 -5.39 4.75 -13.11
C SER A 284 -4.55 5.94 -13.58
N GLN A 285 -3.91 6.62 -12.63
CA GLN A 285 -3.03 7.75 -12.91
C GLN A 285 -1.61 7.49 -12.35
N PRO A 286 -0.54 7.98 -13.01
CA PRO A 286 0.81 7.94 -12.44
C PRO A 286 0.92 8.87 -11.24
N GLN A 287 1.88 8.62 -10.34
CA GLN A 287 2.07 9.40 -9.10
C GLN A 287 2.23 10.91 -9.37
N SER A 288 2.93 11.29 -10.45
CA SER A 288 3.09 12.70 -10.85
C SER A 288 1.77 13.38 -11.16
N GLU A 289 0.82 12.70 -11.80
CA GLU A 289 -0.52 13.23 -12.06
C GLU A 289 -1.40 13.22 -10.82
N LEU A 290 -1.22 12.23 -9.90
CA LEU A 290 -1.95 12.20 -8.63
C LEU A 290 -1.70 13.47 -7.79
N ALA A 291 -0.49 14.01 -7.80
CA ALA A 291 -0.18 15.26 -7.10
C ALA A 291 -1.05 16.44 -7.58
N HIS A 292 -1.32 16.51 -8.89
CA HIS A 292 -2.23 17.53 -9.44
C HIS A 292 -3.68 17.28 -9.01
N TRP A 293 -4.14 16.03 -8.98
CA TRP A 293 -5.46 15.67 -8.50
C TRP A 293 -5.66 16.03 -7.03
N TYR A 294 -4.69 15.73 -6.17
CA TYR A 294 -4.72 16.13 -4.77
C TYR A 294 -4.74 17.66 -4.63
N SER A 295 -3.87 18.38 -5.34
CA SER A 295 -3.81 19.85 -5.28
C SER A 295 -5.11 20.52 -5.74
N ALA A 296 -5.78 19.96 -6.80
CA ALA A 296 -7.03 20.47 -7.34
C ALA A 296 -8.23 20.25 -6.42
N ALA A 297 -8.19 19.26 -5.55
CA ALA A 297 -9.31 18.83 -4.72
C ALA A 297 -9.60 19.79 -3.56
N ASP A 298 -10.89 19.86 -3.18
CA ASP A 298 -11.34 20.45 -1.92
C ASP A 298 -11.19 19.43 -0.76
N LEU A 299 -11.45 18.15 -1.05
CA LEU A 299 -11.37 17.05 -0.09
C LEU A 299 -10.85 15.78 -0.74
N PHE A 300 -10.11 15.00 0.03
CA PHE A 300 -9.81 13.60 -0.26
C PHE A 300 -10.68 12.70 0.62
N CYS A 301 -11.32 11.68 0.04
CA CYS A 301 -12.16 10.73 0.76
C CYS A 301 -11.59 9.32 0.72
N LEU A 302 -11.56 8.63 1.88
CA LEU A 302 -11.18 7.23 2.01
C LEU A 302 -12.29 6.44 2.71
N ALA A 303 -13.04 5.62 1.98
CA ALA A 303 -14.16 4.84 2.54
C ALA A 303 -13.80 3.36 2.77
N SER A 304 -12.52 3.04 2.90
CA SER A 304 -12.03 1.68 3.02
C SER A 304 -12.59 0.94 4.25
N ASN A 305 -12.90 -0.36 4.08
CA ASN A 305 -13.30 -1.24 5.17
C ASN A 305 -12.14 -1.65 6.09
N ARG A 306 -10.91 -1.56 5.59
CA ARG A 306 -9.68 -1.94 6.30
C ARG A 306 -8.46 -1.33 5.64
N GLU A 307 -7.54 -0.82 6.46
CA GLU A 307 -6.24 -0.31 6.03
C GLU A 307 -5.14 -0.76 7.02
N GLY A 308 -3.88 -0.69 6.59
CA GLY A 308 -2.71 -0.72 7.47
C GLY A 308 -2.27 0.71 7.77
N CYS A 309 -1.60 1.33 6.80
CA CYS A 309 -1.23 2.75 6.78
C CYS A 309 -1.45 3.22 5.33
N PRO A 310 -2.59 3.91 5.02
CA PRO A 310 -2.95 4.25 3.66
C PRO A 310 -2.11 5.42 3.12
N ASN A 311 -1.19 5.15 2.20
CA ASN A 311 -0.31 6.17 1.60
C ASN A 311 -1.10 7.30 0.93
N VAL A 312 -2.23 6.99 0.29
CA VAL A 312 -3.09 7.98 -0.37
C VAL A 312 -3.60 9.08 0.56
N VAL A 313 -3.71 8.79 1.88
CA VAL A 313 -4.03 9.80 2.91
C VAL A 313 -2.81 10.70 3.13
N ILE A 314 -1.62 10.12 3.28
CA ILE A 314 -0.37 10.87 3.45
C ILE A 314 -0.11 11.74 2.21
N GLU A 315 -0.30 11.19 1.01
CA GLU A 315 -0.13 11.88 -0.27
C GLU A 315 -1.09 13.08 -0.39
N ALA A 316 -2.38 12.89 -0.07
CA ALA A 316 -3.36 13.97 -0.05
C ALA A 316 -2.98 15.08 0.92
N MET A 317 -2.61 14.70 2.16
CA MET A 317 -2.20 15.67 3.18
C MET A 317 -0.91 16.40 2.80
N ALA A 318 0.09 15.71 2.22
CA ALA A 318 1.33 16.34 1.76
C ALA A 318 1.08 17.38 0.65
N CYS A 319 0.00 17.23 -0.13
CA CYS A 319 -0.47 18.24 -1.08
C CYS A 319 -1.39 19.30 -0.44
N GLY A 320 -1.56 19.30 0.88
CA GLY A 320 -2.40 20.24 1.62
C GLY A 320 -3.90 19.96 1.51
N THR A 321 -4.31 18.77 1.12
CA THR A 321 -5.73 18.43 0.93
C THR A 321 -6.30 17.79 2.19
N PRO A 322 -7.36 18.37 2.79
CA PRO A 322 -8.01 17.82 3.97
C PRO A 322 -8.70 16.49 3.66
N VAL A 323 -8.83 15.65 4.69
CA VAL A 323 -9.22 14.24 4.55
C VAL A 323 -10.54 13.97 5.24
N VAL A 324 -11.42 13.19 4.59
CA VAL A 324 -12.59 12.54 5.22
C VAL A 324 -12.40 11.02 5.08
N ALA A 325 -12.23 10.31 6.19
CA ALA A 325 -11.82 8.91 6.12
C ALA A 325 -12.53 8.00 7.13
N SER A 326 -12.73 6.73 6.73
CA SER A 326 -13.17 5.66 7.64
C SER A 326 -12.23 5.51 8.83
N ASP A 327 -12.79 5.20 10.00
CA ASP A 327 -12.04 4.86 11.21
C ASP A 327 -11.51 3.42 11.15
N VAL A 328 -10.42 3.20 10.39
CA VAL A 328 -9.86 1.87 10.16
C VAL A 328 -8.33 1.87 10.22
N GLY A 329 -7.74 0.90 10.90
CA GLY A 329 -6.29 0.71 10.99
C GLY A 329 -5.57 1.97 11.45
N GLY A 330 -4.50 2.35 10.75
CA GLY A 330 -3.69 3.54 11.06
C GLY A 330 -4.26 4.88 10.59
N VAL A 331 -5.49 4.91 10.04
CA VAL A 331 -6.08 6.18 9.53
C VAL A 331 -6.23 7.23 10.64
N ARG A 332 -6.66 6.83 11.84
CA ARG A 332 -6.79 7.74 12.98
C ARG A 332 -5.46 8.34 13.43
N GLU A 333 -4.37 7.63 13.22
CA GLU A 333 -3.00 8.10 13.52
C GLU A 333 -2.55 9.16 12.50
N LEU A 334 -2.98 9.01 11.24
CA LEU A 334 -2.69 9.96 10.17
C LEU A 334 -3.55 11.23 10.27
N VAL A 335 -4.85 11.07 10.50
CA VAL A 335 -5.78 12.19 10.72
C VAL A 335 -5.86 12.47 12.24
N ALA A 336 -4.72 12.79 12.83
CA ALA A 336 -4.54 12.86 14.28
C ALA A 336 -5.25 14.03 14.96
N LYS A 337 -5.60 15.08 14.20
CA LYS A 337 -6.27 16.28 14.71
C LYS A 337 -7.46 16.67 13.81
N PRO A 338 -8.50 17.29 14.39
CA PRO A 338 -9.62 17.85 13.61
C PRO A 338 -9.19 18.90 12.58
N ALA A 339 -8.02 19.53 12.74
CA ALA A 339 -7.44 20.48 11.78
C ALA A 339 -6.97 19.81 10.47
N TYR A 340 -6.78 18.50 10.44
CA TYR A 340 -6.28 17.76 9.27
C TYR A 340 -7.38 17.06 8.47
N GLY A 341 -8.54 16.85 9.09
CA GLY A 341 -9.63 16.13 8.46
C GLY A 341 -10.67 15.62 9.46
N ARG A 342 -11.52 14.74 8.97
CA ARG A 342 -12.65 14.18 9.72
C ARG A 342 -12.64 12.65 9.63
N ILE A 343 -12.96 11.99 10.73
CA ILE A 343 -13.04 10.53 10.85
C ILE A 343 -14.49 10.08 10.86
N VAL A 344 -14.87 9.20 9.96
CA VAL A 344 -16.20 8.62 9.85
C VAL A 344 -16.22 7.31 10.64
N ALA A 345 -16.76 7.37 11.87
CA ALA A 345 -16.78 6.21 12.77
C ALA A 345 -17.78 5.14 12.32
N LEU A 346 -18.99 5.55 11.89
CA LEU A 346 -20.00 4.68 11.30
C LEU A 346 -19.90 4.78 9.78
N GLN A 347 -19.45 3.70 9.15
CA GLN A 347 -19.16 3.68 7.71
C GLN A 347 -20.44 3.50 6.88
N THR A 348 -21.44 4.37 7.05
CA THR A 348 -22.65 4.40 6.23
C THR A 348 -22.61 5.55 5.23
N PRO A 349 -23.35 5.46 4.10
CA PRO A 349 -23.41 6.53 3.10
C PRO A 349 -23.87 7.86 3.70
N GLU A 350 -24.86 7.84 4.62
CA GLU A 350 -25.41 9.04 5.28
C GLU A 350 -24.31 9.76 6.07
N ARG A 351 -23.52 9.00 6.85
CA ARG A 351 -22.42 9.58 7.64
C ARG A 351 -21.31 10.14 6.76
N PHE A 352 -20.99 9.47 5.65
CA PHE A 352 -20.05 10.03 4.69
C PHE A 352 -20.59 11.32 4.07
N ALA A 353 -21.86 11.38 3.70
CA ALA A 353 -22.49 12.59 3.18
C ALA A 353 -22.41 13.74 4.19
N ASP A 354 -22.82 13.51 5.46
CA ASP A 354 -22.75 14.49 6.54
C ASP A 354 -21.31 15.02 6.74
N GLU A 355 -20.33 14.13 6.87
CA GLU A 355 -18.95 14.52 7.15
C GLU A 355 -18.28 15.22 5.95
N ILE A 356 -18.61 14.84 4.73
CA ILE A 356 -18.18 15.54 3.50
C ILE A 356 -18.77 16.95 3.46
N GLU A 357 -20.08 17.11 3.73
CA GLU A 357 -20.70 18.44 3.71
C GLU A 357 -20.12 19.37 4.79
N ILE A 358 -19.92 18.86 6.01
CA ILE A 358 -19.28 19.60 7.09
C ILE A 358 -17.86 20.01 6.68
N ALA A 359 -17.09 19.07 6.12
CA ALA A 359 -15.72 19.33 5.70
C ALA A 359 -15.62 20.34 4.56
N LEU A 360 -16.56 20.32 3.60
CA LEU A 360 -16.60 21.29 2.48
C LEU A 360 -16.96 22.72 2.93
N ARG A 361 -17.62 22.87 4.08
CA ARG A 361 -17.95 24.18 4.69
C ARG A 361 -16.88 24.66 5.67
N SER A 362 -15.95 23.77 6.10
CA SER A 362 -14.88 24.09 7.04
C SER A 362 -13.78 24.92 6.37
N ASN A 363 -13.15 25.78 7.17
CA ASN A 363 -11.95 26.49 6.72
C ASN A 363 -10.71 25.66 7.13
N TRP A 364 -9.91 25.25 6.14
CA TRP A 364 -8.74 24.39 6.33
C TRP A 364 -7.46 25.20 6.10
N ASP A 365 -6.52 25.10 7.03
CA ASP A 365 -5.14 25.55 6.83
C ASP A 365 -4.38 24.48 6.02
N ARG A 366 -4.34 24.68 4.69
CA ARG A 366 -3.73 23.71 3.77
C ARG A 366 -2.22 23.61 3.96
N ASP A 367 -1.56 24.68 4.43
CA ASP A 367 -0.14 24.71 4.67
C ASP A 367 0.20 23.91 5.95
N GLU A 368 -0.62 24.02 7.01
CA GLU A 368 -0.48 23.18 8.21
C GLU A 368 -0.69 21.69 7.87
N ILE A 369 -1.72 21.37 7.07
CA ILE A 369 -1.99 20.00 6.63
C ILE A 369 -0.80 19.45 5.82
N ALA A 370 -0.26 20.24 4.90
CA ALA A 370 0.87 19.86 4.06
C ALA A 370 2.15 19.64 4.86
N ALA A 371 2.43 20.53 5.80
CA ALA A 371 3.59 20.41 6.69
C ALA A 371 3.52 19.11 7.50
N TYR A 372 2.34 18.75 8.01
CA TYR A 372 2.12 17.50 8.73
C TYR A 372 2.22 16.27 7.82
N GLY A 373 1.51 16.25 6.68
CA GLY A 373 1.53 15.13 5.71
C GLY A 373 2.91 14.91 5.10
N GLY A 374 3.69 16.00 4.89
CA GLY A 374 5.05 15.96 4.39
C GLY A 374 6.14 15.72 5.45
N ALA A 375 5.80 15.55 6.73
CA ALA A 375 6.79 15.52 7.81
C ALA A 375 7.79 14.38 7.72
N ASN A 376 7.36 13.18 7.25
CA ASN A 376 8.17 11.97 7.23
C ASN A 376 8.50 11.54 5.79
N SER A 377 9.71 11.83 5.32
CA SER A 377 10.15 11.40 3.98
C SER A 377 10.60 9.93 3.96
N TRP A 378 10.68 9.33 2.76
CA TRP A 378 11.26 7.99 2.61
C TRP A 378 12.70 7.90 3.11
N ASN A 379 13.48 9.00 3.04
CA ASN A 379 14.84 9.04 3.57
C ASN A 379 14.85 9.01 5.11
N ASP A 380 13.88 9.65 5.77
CA ASP A 380 13.71 9.59 7.23
C ASP A 380 13.36 8.15 7.65
N VAL A 381 12.39 7.54 6.98
CA VAL A 381 11.99 6.14 7.18
C VAL A 381 13.17 5.18 6.98
N ALA A 382 13.98 5.38 5.93
CA ALA A 382 15.14 4.52 5.66
C ALA A 382 16.18 4.58 6.78
N ARG A 383 16.43 5.77 7.33
CA ARG A 383 17.35 5.95 8.48
C ARG A 383 16.82 5.22 9.73
N GLU A 384 15.54 5.40 10.05
CA GLU A 384 14.90 4.75 11.20
C GLU A 384 14.91 3.23 11.07
N VAL A 385 14.62 2.70 9.87
CA VAL A 385 14.71 1.27 9.58
C VAL A 385 16.12 0.74 9.78
N ARG A 386 17.16 1.43 9.26
CA ARG A 386 18.55 1.04 9.45
C ARG A 386 18.95 1.04 10.93
N GLU A 387 18.56 2.07 11.67
CA GLU A 387 18.80 2.16 13.11
C GLU A 387 18.14 1.01 13.88
N PHE A 388 16.90 0.67 13.52
CA PHE A 388 16.20 -0.47 14.11
C PHE A 388 16.92 -1.78 13.80
N MET A 389 17.33 -2.01 12.55
CA MET A 389 18.08 -3.21 12.15
C MET A 389 19.42 -3.35 12.86
N ASN A 390 20.10 -2.24 13.15
CA ASN A 390 21.38 -2.24 13.85
C ASN A 390 21.26 -2.46 15.38
N ARG A 391 20.11 -2.11 15.97
CA ARG A 391 19.88 -2.29 17.42
C ARG A 391 19.52 -3.71 17.81
N CYS A 392 18.85 -4.43 16.93
CA CYS A 392 18.47 -5.83 17.11
C CYS A 392 19.61 -6.78 16.77
#